data_4108d54e40a51f94751059736472effc
#
_entry.id   4108d54e40a51f94751059736472effc
#
_cell.length_a   1.000
_cell.length_b   1.000
_cell.length_c   1.000
_cell.angle_alpha   90.00
_cell.angle_beta   90.00
_cell.angle_gamma   90.00
#
_symmetry.space_group_name_H-M   'P 1'
#
loop_
_entity.id
_entity.type
_entity.pdbx_description
1 polymer ?
#
loop_
_entity_poly.entity_id
_entity_poly.type
_entity_poly.pdbx_seq_one_letter_code
_entity_poly.pdbx_strand_id
1 'polypeptide(L)'
;MYIYGLAGPSAGNAKRLKTNMLDSKYLRQDIEQAAARLATRGFELDIDAVTALEEKRKTLQVKTQELQSERNASSKAIGQAKAKGEHDKAQALLDSVSTLGDELDSVKAEQDAVLEELKQIALAIPNLPDESVPVGEDEEQNVEISTWGTPKSFDFEVKDHVDVGQDVKGLDFEMGVKISGARFT
;
A
#
# COMPACT_ATOMS: atom_id res chain seq x y z
N MET A 1 14.41 8.43 31.05
CA MET A 1 14.82 8.14 29.66
C MET A 1 14.47 6.68 29.40
N TYR A 2 13.28 6.43 28.89
CA TYR A 2 12.82 5.08 28.56
C TYR A 2 13.39 4.71 27.20
N ILE A 3 14.32 3.76 27.17
CA ILE A 3 14.81 3.18 25.93
C ILE A 3 13.95 1.94 25.66
N TYR A 4 13.06 2.02 24.70
CA TYR A 4 12.37 0.85 24.18
C TYR A 4 13.38 -0.03 23.44
N GLY A 5 13.97 -0.98 24.18
CA GLY A 5 14.81 -2.01 23.60
C GLY A 5 13.92 -3.08 22.97
N LEU A 6 13.84 -3.10 21.66
CA LEU A 6 13.32 -4.25 20.93
C LEU A 6 14.25 -5.44 21.22
N ALA A 7 13.83 -6.34 22.10
CA ALA A 7 14.41 -7.68 22.21
C ALA A 7 14.10 -8.39 20.89
N GLY A 8 15.11 -8.50 20.02
CA GLY A 8 14.98 -9.24 18.78
C GLY A 8 14.70 -10.71 19.08
N PRO A 9 13.79 -11.37 18.37
CA PRO A 9 13.65 -12.80 18.43
C PRO A 9 14.95 -13.45 17.97
N SER A 10 15.34 -14.52 18.66
CA SER A 10 16.43 -15.43 18.33
C SER A 10 16.47 -15.70 16.82
N ALA A 11 17.68 -15.71 16.25
CA ALA A 11 17.96 -15.84 14.83
C ALA A 11 17.50 -17.19 14.25
N GLY A 12 16.22 -17.30 13.97
CA GLY A 12 15.60 -18.33 13.16
C GLY A 12 14.87 -17.63 12.01
N ASN A 13 15.50 -17.65 10.85
CA ASN A 13 14.94 -17.41 9.50
C ASN A 13 13.75 -16.44 9.40
N ALA A 14 13.87 -15.25 9.96
CA ALA A 14 12.93 -14.17 9.67
C ALA A 14 13.20 -13.73 8.22
N LYS A 15 12.42 -14.23 7.26
CA LYS A 15 12.24 -13.59 5.98
C LYS A 15 11.99 -12.11 6.28
N ARG A 16 12.95 -11.28 5.96
CA ARG A 16 12.86 -9.83 6.05
C ARG A 16 11.65 -9.40 5.23
N LEU A 17 10.51 -9.27 5.89
CA LEU A 17 9.33 -8.68 5.28
C LEU A 17 9.75 -7.28 4.86
N LYS A 18 9.84 -7.09 3.55
CA LYS A 18 10.03 -5.75 2.99
C LYS A 18 8.86 -4.93 3.50
N THR A 19 9.14 -3.95 4.32
CA THR A 19 8.18 -3.00 4.88
C THR A 19 7.65 -2.12 3.76
N ASN A 20 6.71 -2.64 3.02
CA ASN A 20 5.94 -1.89 2.04
C ASN A 20 4.48 -2.03 2.44
N MET A 21 3.68 -1.03 2.10
CA MET A 21 2.22 -0.99 2.23
C MET A 21 1.56 -2.36 2.40
N LEU A 22 0.42 -2.40 3.03
CA LEU A 22 -0.37 -3.62 3.15
C LEU A 22 -0.43 -4.36 1.79
N ASP A 23 0.01 -5.63 1.76
CA ASP A 23 0.03 -6.40 0.52
C ASP A 23 -1.40 -6.51 -0.01
N SER A 24 -1.62 -6.03 -1.24
CA SER A 24 -2.91 -6.10 -1.91
C SER A 24 -3.45 -7.54 -2.05
N LYS A 25 -2.59 -8.55 -1.96
CA LYS A 25 -3.01 -9.95 -1.89
C LYS A 25 -3.77 -10.27 -0.63
N TYR A 26 -3.35 -9.69 0.50
CA TYR A 26 -4.03 -9.90 1.78
C TYR A 26 -5.45 -9.31 1.75
N LEU A 27 -5.62 -8.11 1.19
CA LEU A 27 -6.93 -7.50 0.98
C LEU A 27 -7.83 -8.35 0.07
N ARG A 28 -7.27 -9.05 -0.91
CA ARG A 28 -8.04 -9.90 -1.83
C ARG A 28 -8.41 -11.27 -1.27
N GLN A 29 -7.60 -11.80 -0.35
CA GLN A 29 -7.78 -13.14 0.18
C GLN A 29 -8.64 -13.17 1.43
N ASP A 30 -8.55 -12.14 2.26
CA ASP A 30 -9.17 -12.12 3.58
C ASP A 30 -9.51 -10.68 4.02
N ILE A 31 -10.37 -10.03 3.23
CA ILE A 31 -10.73 -8.62 3.44
C ILE A 31 -11.43 -8.40 4.78
N GLU A 32 -12.27 -9.35 5.22
CA GLU A 32 -12.99 -9.25 6.48
C GLU A 32 -12.04 -9.29 7.68
N GLN A 33 -11.05 -10.18 7.64
CA GLN A 33 -10.02 -10.24 8.69
C GLN A 33 -9.16 -8.98 8.68
N ALA A 34 -8.81 -8.47 7.49
CA ALA A 34 -8.09 -7.21 7.36
C ALA A 34 -8.87 -6.05 7.99
N ALA A 35 -10.17 -5.95 7.68
CA ALA A 35 -11.05 -4.92 8.22
C ALA A 35 -11.19 -5.03 9.75
N ALA A 36 -11.37 -6.24 10.28
CA ALA A 36 -11.44 -6.45 11.73
C ALA A 36 -10.15 -6.00 12.45
N ARG A 37 -8.97 -6.31 11.88
CA ARG A 37 -7.69 -5.86 12.44
C ARG A 37 -7.44 -4.36 12.29
N LEU A 38 -7.91 -3.74 11.22
CA LEU A 38 -7.84 -2.30 11.04
C LEU A 38 -8.77 -1.55 12.01
N ALA A 39 -9.93 -2.13 12.29
CA ALA A 39 -10.88 -1.57 13.27
C ALA A 39 -10.28 -1.47 14.68
N THR A 40 -9.35 -2.38 15.08
CA THR A 40 -8.69 -2.31 16.39
C THR A 40 -7.80 -1.06 16.56
N ARG A 41 -7.51 -0.34 15.49
CA ARG A 41 -6.77 0.93 15.51
C ARG A 41 -7.61 2.12 15.00
N GLY A 42 -8.94 1.98 15.04
CA GLY A 42 -9.88 3.03 14.68
C GLY A 42 -9.99 3.30 13.17
N PHE A 43 -9.55 2.38 12.30
CA PHE A 43 -9.68 2.54 10.85
C PHE A 43 -10.80 1.66 10.31
N GLU A 44 -11.81 2.29 9.70
CA GLU A 44 -12.90 1.59 9.01
C GLU A 44 -12.55 1.38 7.53
N LEU A 45 -12.45 0.12 7.12
CA LEU A 45 -12.24 -0.25 5.73
C LEU A 45 -13.59 -0.40 5.03
N ASP A 46 -13.78 0.33 3.92
CA ASP A 46 -14.93 0.14 3.05
C ASP A 46 -14.76 -1.15 2.23
N ILE A 47 -15.27 -2.25 2.79
CA ILE A 47 -15.18 -3.61 2.20
C ILE A 47 -15.92 -3.65 0.87
N ASP A 48 -17.09 -3.03 0.79
CA ASP A 48 -17.94 -3.09 -0.39
C ASP A 48 -17.27 -2.36 -1.58
N ALA A 49 -16.71 -1.18 -1.33
CA ALA A 49 -15.98 -0.44 -2.36
C ALA A 49 -14.76 -1.21 -2.88
N VAL A 50 -13.95 -1.77 -1.97
CA VAL A 50 -12.76 -2.56 -2.37
C VAL A 50 -13.16 -3.80 -3.15
N THR A 51 -14.19 -4.52 -2.70
CA THR A 51 -14.67 -5.73 -3.36
C THR A 51 -15.21 -5.44 -4.77
N ALA A 52 -16.03 -4.40 -4.91
CA ALA A 52 -16.56 -3.99 -6.20
C ALA A 52 -15.45 -3.62 -7.21
N LEU A 53 -14.42 -2.89 -6.77
CA LEU A 53 -13.28 -2.54 -7.60
C LEU A 53 -12.43 -3.75 -8.00
N GLU A 54 -12.21 -4.70 -7.08
CA GLU A 54 -11.47 -5.92 -7.39
C GLU A 54 -12.25 -6.84 -8.36
N GLU A 55 -13.56 -6.93 -8.26
CA GLU A 55 -14.39 -7.65 -9.22
C GLU A 55 -14.34 -6.98 -10.61
N LYS A 56 -14.46 -5.66 -10.65
CA LYS A 56 -14.33 -4.90 -11.89
C LYS A 56 -12.96 -5.09 -12.53
N ARG A 57 -11.89 -5.02 -11.74
CA ARG A 57 -10.52 -5.29 -12.19
C ARG A 57 -10.38 -6.69 -12.81
N LYS A 58 -10.94 -7.71 -12.15
CA LYS A 58 -10.91 -9.11 -12.63
C LYS A 58 -11.66 -9.25 -13.95
N THR A 59 -12.83 -8.65 -14.07
CA THR A 59 -13.64 -8.68 -15.29
C THR A 59 -12.91 -8.02 -16.46
N LEU A 60 -12.33 -6.83 -16.25
CA LEU A 60 -11.56 -6.12 -17.26
C LEU A 60 -10.29 -6.88 -17.65
N GLN A 61 -9.63 -7.54 -16.72
CA GLN A 61 -8.47 -8.39 -17.00
C GLN A 61 -8.81 -9.56 -17.90
N VAL A 62 -9.92 -10.26 -17.62
CA VAL A 62 -10.40 -11.37 -18.45
C VAL A 62 -10.75 -10.87 -19.86
N LYS A 63 -11.51 -9.78 -19.96
CA LYS A 63 -11.87 -9.15 -21.24
C LYS A 63 -10.64 -8.73 -22.06
N THR A 64 -9.64 -8.16 -21.40
CA THR A 64 -8.37 -7.81 -22.06
C THR A 64 -7.67 -9.03 -22.65
N GLN A 65 -7.63 -10.15 -21.91
CA GLN A 65 -7.02 -11.40 -22.38
C GLN A 65 -7.79 -12.00 -23.56
N GLU A 66 -9.12 -11.98 -23.52
CA GLU A 66 -9.97 -12.45 -24.60
C GLU A 66 -9.75 -11.65 -25.88
N LEU A 67 -9.81 -10.32 -25.80
CA LEU A 67 -9.55 -9.42 -26.95
C LEU A 67 -8.15 -9.60 -27.52
N GLN A 68 -7.13 -9.77 -26.66
CA GLN A 68 -5.77 -10.04 -27.12
C GLN A 68 -5.66 -11.38 -27.86
N SER A 69 -6.34 -12.42 -27.32
CA SER A 69 -6.37 -13.75 -27.95
C SER A 69 -7.06 -13.70 -29.32
N GLU A 70 -8.19 -13.01 -29.40
CA GLU A 70 -8.94 -12.83 -30.63
C GLU A 70 -8.14 -12.04 -31.68
N ARG A 71 -7.50 -10.93 -31.26
CA ARG A 71 -6.62 -10.16 -32.13
C ARG A 71 -5.46 -11.00 -32.68
N ASN A 72 -4.84 -11.86 -31.84
CA ASN A 72 -3.78 -12.73 -32.28
C ASN A 72 -4.26 -13.80 -33.28
N ALA A 73 -5.45 -14.37 -33.03
CA ALA A 73 -6.06 -15.34 -33.93
C ALA A 73 -6.42 -14.69 -35.29
N SER A 74 -7.00 -13.49 -35.26
CA SER A 74 -7.33 -12.73 -36.47
C SER A 74 -6.09 -12.34 -37.26
N SER A 75 -5.02 -11.93 -36.61
CA SER A 75 -3.75 -11.62 -37.25
C SER A 75 -3.15 -12.84 -37.98
N LYS A 76 -3.26 -14.03 -37.39
CA LYS A 76 -2.87 -15.28 -38.03
C LYS A 76 -3.75 -15.63 -39.22
N ALA A 77 -5.07 -15.42 -39.09
CA ALA A 77 -6.02 -15.64 -40.19
C ALA A 77 -5.78 -14.69 -41.36
N ILE A 78 -5.43 -13.43 -41.13
CA ILE A 78 -5.05 -12.47 -42.17
C ILE A 78 -3.84 -12.98 -42.94
N GLY A 79 -2.79 -13.46 -42.25
CA GLY A 79 -1.62 -14.04 -42.90
C GLY A 79 -1.96 -15.22 -43.80
N GLN A 80 -2.85 -16.10 -43.34
CA GLN A 80 -3.31 -17.27 -44.12
C GLN A 80 -4.17 -16.85 -45.35
N ALA A 81 -5.08 -15.90 -45.20
CA ALA A 81 -5.91 -15.39 -46.30
C ALA A 81 -5.04 -14.72 -47.37
N LYS A 82 -4.07 -13.91 -46.97
CA LYS A 82 -3.10 -13.30 -47.91
C LYS A 82 -2.28 -14.33 -48.66
N ALA A 83 -1.81 -15.37 -47.99
CA ALA A 83 -1.04 -16.44 -48.61
C ALA A 83 -1.85 -17.26 -49.64
N LYS A 84 -3.18 -17.34 -49.45
CA LYS A 84 -4.10 -18.00 -50.37
C LYS A 84 -4.64 -17.10 -51.49
N GLY A 85 -4.31 -15.81 -51.51
CA GLY A 85 -4.85 -14.84 -52.44
C GLY A 85 -6.29 -14.41 -52.17
N GLU A 86 -6.85 -14.68 -50.98
CA GLU A 86 -8.21 -14.34 -50.57
C GLU A 86 -8.28 -12.84 -50.12
N HIS A 87 -8.14 -11.91 -51.07
CA HIS A 87 -7.98 -10.48 -50.75
C HIS A 87 -9.15 -9.85 -50.02
N ASP A 88 -10.37 -10.15 -50.41
CA ASP A 88 -11.59 -9.62 -49.78
C ASP A 88 -11.73 -10.10 -48.33
N LYS A 89 -11.42 -11.36 -48.09
CA LYS A 89 -11.40 -11.91 -46.73
C LYS A 89 -10.31 -11.33 -45.86
N ALA A 90 -9.13 -11.10 -46.43
CA ALA A 90 -8.04 -10.47 -45.73
C ALA A 90 -8.39 -9.02 -45.35
N GLN A 91 -9.09 -8.28 -46.23
CA GLN A 91 -9.55 -6.93 -45.93
C GLN A 91 -10.60 -6.92 -44.83
N ALA A 92 -11.61 -7.77 -44.87
CA ALA A 92 -12.64 -7.86 -43.82
C ALA A 92 -12.04 -8.20 -42.45
N LEU A 93 -11.03 -9.08 -42.42
CA LEU A 93 -10.31 -9.39 -41.20
C LEU A 93 -9.44 -8.20 -40.69
N LEU A 94 -8.86 -7.41 -41.57
CA LEU A 94 -8.13 -6.20 -41.19
C LEU A 94 -9.05 -5.15 -40.55
N ASP A 95 -10.24 -4.96 -41.12
CA ASP A 95 -11.23 -4.02 -40.59
C ASP A 95 -11.69 -4.50 -39.16
N SER A 96 -11.93 -5.80 -39.00
CA SER A 96 -12.25 -6.39 -37.70
C SER A 96 -11.12 -6.18 -36.67
N VAL A 97 -9.87 -6.39 -37.04
CA VAL A 97 -8.71 -6.18 -36.13
C VAL A 97 -8.56 -4.72 -35.73
N SER A 98 -8.91 -3.78 -36.61
CA SER A 98 -8.93 -2.35 -36.24
C SER A 98 -9.94 -2.08 -35.12
N THR A 99 -11.17 -2.59 -35.24
CA THR A 99 -12.21 -2.45 -34.22
C THR A 99 -11.79 -3.12 -32.88
N LEU A 100 -11.19 -4.32 -32.96
CA LEU A 100 -10.64 -4.99 -31.77
C LEU A 100 -9.51 -4.20 -31.11
N GLY A 101 -8.73 -3.45 -31.90
CA GLY A 101 -7.70 -2.56 -31.40
C GLY A 101 -8.28 -1.43 -30.55
N ASP A 102 -9.28 -0.74 -31.09
CA ASP A 102 -9.95 0.36 -30.39
C ASP A 102 -10.65 -0.12 -29.10
N GLU A 103 -11.31 -1.28 -29.16
CA GLU A 103 -11.93 -1.88 -27.97
C GLU A 103 -10.89 -2.28 -26.91
N LEU A 104 -9.77 -2.86 -27.32
CA LEU A 104 -8.69 -3.22 -26.43
C LEU A 104 -8.10 -2.00 -25.71
N ASP A 105 -7.92 -0.89 -26.42
CA ASP A 105 -7.39 0.35 -25.87
C ASP A 105 -8.38 0.98 -24.87
N SER A 106 -9.69 0.93 -25.17
CA SER A 106 -10.74 1.36 -24.26
C SER A 106 -10.75 0.54 -22.97
N VAL A 107 -10.72 -0.79 -23.08
CA VAL A 107 -10.73 -1.70 -21.92
C VAL A 107 -9.46 -1.53 -21.06
N LYS A 108 -8.31 -1.29 -21.68
CA LYS A 108 -7.08 -1.00 -20.95
C LYS A 108 -7.16 0.31 -20.19
N ALA A 109 -7.69 1.37 -20.80
CA ALA A 109 -7.87 2.64 -20.12
C ALA A 109 -8.79 2.51 -18.90
N GLU A 110 -9.87 1.73 -19.00
CA GLU A 110 -10.74 1.42 -17.87
C GLU A 110 -10.00 0.61 -16.79
N GLN A 111 -9.18 -0.36 -17.19
CA GLN A 111 -8.39 -1.15 -16.27
C GLN A 111 -7.37 -0.29 -15.51
N ASP A 112 -6.70 0.62 -16.19
CA ASP A 112 -5.74 1.54 -15.58
C ASP A 112 -6.42 2.47 -14.59
N ALA A 113 -7.62 2.97 -14.89
CA ALA A 113 -8.41 3.78 -13.97
C ALA A 113 -8.77 2.99 -12.68
N VAL A 114 -9.26 1.77 -12.80
CA VAL A 114 -9.58 0.90 -11.65
C VAL A 114 -8.33 0.58 -10.82
N LEU A 115 -7.19 0.34 -11.46
CA LEU A 115 -5.93 0.09 -10.76
C LEU A 115 -5.45 1.32 -9.99
N GLU A 116 -5.64 2.52 -10.54
CA GLU A 116 -5.30 3.76 -9.83
C GLU A 116 -6.23 4.00 -8.63
N GLU A 117 -7.55 3.75 -8.76
CA GLU A 117 -8.48 3.82 -7.63
C GLU A 117 -8.10 2.85 -6.50
N LEU A 118 -7.83 1.59 -6.83
CA LEU A 118 -7.37 0.58 -5.86
C LEU A 118 -6.06 1.00 -5.20
N LYS A 119 -5.16 1.60 -5.94
CA LYS A 119 -3.89 2.11 -5.41
C LYS A 119 -4.11 3.27 -4.44
N GLN A 120 -5.01 4.22 -4.74
CA GLN A 120 -5.34 5.32 -3.84
C GLN A 120 -5.94 4.80 -2.52
N ILE A 121 -6.83 3.81 -2.58
CA ILE A 121 -7.34 3.15 -1.38
C ILE A 121 -6.20 2.49 -0.60
N ALA A 122 -5.34 1.71 -1.26
CA ALA A 122 -4.23 1.02 -0.61
C ALA A 122 -3.22 1.98 0.06
N LEU A 123 -3.02 3.16 -0.51
CA LEU A 123 -2.17 4.22 0.07
C LEU A 123 -2.78 4.84 1.34
N ALA A 124 -4.09 4.87 1.45
CA ALA A 124 -4.80 5.39 2.61
C ALA A 124 -4.91 4.39 3.77
N ILE A 125 -4.80 3.08 3.48
CA ILE A 125 -4.91 2.03 4.51
C ILE A 125 -3.63 1.99 5.36
N PRO A 126 -3.72 2.14 6.68
CA PRO A 126 -2.57 1.98 7.56
C PRO A 126 -2.14 0.50 7.67
N ASN A 127 -0.92 0.26 8.13
CA ASN A 127 -0.45 -1.10 8.37
C ASN A 127 -1.27 -1.81 9.44
N LEU A 128 -1.42 -3.13 9.30
CA LEU A 128 -2.07 -3.96 10.31
C LEU A 128 -1.21 -4.01 11.57
N PRO A 129 -1.80 -3.86 12.76
CA PRO A 129 -1.08 -4.10 14.00
C PRO A 129 -0.68 -5.58 14.12
N ASP A 130 0.42 -5.87 14.79
CA ASP A 130 0.78 -7.23 15.16
C ASP A 130 -0.24 -7.77 16.18
N GLU A 131 -0.41 -9.09 16.23
CA GLU A 131 -1.36 -9.73 17.17
C GLU A 131 -0.98 -9.55 18.63
N SER A 132 0.30 -9.30 18.89
CA SER A 132 0.81 -9.03 20.25
C SER A 132 0.54 -7.60 20.73
N VAL A 133 0.10 -6.70 19.83
CA VAL A 133 -0.18 -5.32 20.21
C VAL A 133 -1.54 -5.25 20.92
N PRO A 134 -1.60 -4.73 22.15
CA PRO A 134 -2.86 -4.55 22.85
C PRO A 134 -3.75 -3.56 22.12
N VAL A 135 -5.06 -3.78 22.20
CA VAL A 135 -6.04 -2.83 21.66
C VAL A 135 -6.14 -1.66 22.63
N GLY A 136 -5.99 -0.44 22.12
CA GLY A 136 -6.04 0.78 22.92
C GLY A 136 -6.12 2.03 22.07
N GLU A 137 -6.64 3.11 22.65
CA GLU A 137 -6.79 4.41 21.99
C GLU A 137 -5.54 5.29 22.15
N ASP A 138 -4.83 5.11 23.26
CA ASP A 138 -3.66 5.92 23.62
C ASP A 138 -2.58 5.10 24.39
N GLU A 139 -1.57 5.79 24.89
CA GLU A 139 -0.44 5.20 25.62
C GLU A 139 -0.80 4.63 27.00
N GLU A 140 -1.95 4.96 27.57
CA GLU A 140 -2.36 4.44 28.88
C GLU A 140 -2.71 2.96 28.82
N GLN A 141 -3.11 2.46 27.64
CA GLN A 141 -3.36 1.03 27.42
C GLN A 141 -2.10 0.22 27.05
N ASN A 142 -0.94 0.85 26.99
CA ASN A 142 0.31 0.15 26.73
C ASN A 142 0.61 -0.84 27.87
N VAL A 143 0.99 -2.06 27.49
CA VAL A 143 1.36 -3.12 28.45
C VAL A 143 2.88 -3.16 28.61
N GLU A 144 3.37 -3.02 29.84
CA GLU A 144 4.78 -3.17 30.12
C GLU A 144 5.19 -4.64 29.93
N ILE A 145 6.08 -4.89 28.97
CA ILE A 145 6.57 -6.24 28.66
C ILE A 145 7.74 -6.62 29.57
N SER A 146 8.66 -5.69 29.82
CA SER A 146 9.81 -5.91 30.70
C SER A 146 10.40 -4.60 31.17
N THR A 147 10.94 -4.61 32.36
CA THR A 147 11.69 -3.50 32.95
C THR A 147 13.15 -3.87 33.06
N TRP A 148 14.06 -2.99 32.65
CA TRP A 148 15.49 -3.17 32.84
C TRP A 148 16.07 -2.02 33.66
N GLY A 149 16.76 -2.35 34.73
CA GLY A 149 17.39 -1.42 35.64
C GLY A 149 16.40 -0.68 36.54
N THR A 150 16.91 0.25 37.31
CA THR A 150 16.11 1.13 38.19
C THR A 150 16.43 2.58 37.84
N PRO A 151 15.43 3.42 37.51
CA PRO A 151 15.64 4.84 37.27
C PRO A 151 16.33 5.48 38.49
N LYS A 152 17.29 6.36 38.24
CA LYS A 152 17.94 7.12 39.31
C LYS A 152 16.96 8.13 39.88
N SER A 153 16.88 8.24 41.19
CA SER A 153 16.24 9.34 41.87
C SER A 153 17.23 10.50 42.04
N PHE A 154 16.76 11.72 41.87
CA PHE A 154 17.57 12.92 42.05
C PHE A 154 17.00 13.76 43.18
N ASP A 155 17.84 14.47 43.89
CA ASP A 155 17.50 15.40 44.98
C ASP A 155 17.30 16.85 44.49
N PHE A 156 17.28 17.02 43.17
CA PHE A 156 17.03 18.30 42.50
C PHE A 156 15.90 18.15 41.48
N GLU A 157 15.34 19.29 41.07
CA GLU A 157 14.30 19.34 40.03
C GLU A 157 14.87 18.89 38.67
N VAL A 158 14.31 17.80 38.14
CA VAL A 158 14.76 17.23 36.88
C VAL A 158 14.18 18.05 35.73
N LYS A 159 15.05 18.63 34.92
CA LYS A 159 14.69 19.32 33.69
C LYS A 159 14.64 18.38 32.51
N ASP A 160 13.79 18.64 31.54
CA ASP A 160 13.78 17.90 30.30
C ASP A 160 14.96 18.25 29.39
N HIS A 161 15.10 17.54 28.29
CA HIS A 161 16.24 17.73 27.37
C HIS A 161 16.22 19.08 26.64
N VAL A 162 15.05 19.70 26.49
CA VAL A 162 14.89 21.03 25.86
C VAL A 162 15.43 22.09 26.80
N ASP A 163 14.96 22.09 28.05
CA ASP A 163 15.40 23.02 29.09
C ASP A 163 16.92 22.94 29.35
N VAL A 164 17.41 21.68 29.48
CA VAL A 164 18.86 21.47 29.65
C VAL A 164 19.64 21.97 28.45
N GLY A 165 19.13 21.69 27.24
CA GLY A 165 19.78 22.14 26.00
C GLY A 165 19.87 23.66 25.89
N GLN A 166 18.83 24.39 26.33
CA GLN A 166 18.83 25.86 26.40
C GLN A 166 19.78 26.40 27.48
N ASP A 167 19.73 25.82 28.67
CA ASP A 167 20.58 26.22 29.80
C ASP A 167 22.08 26.13 29.47
N VAL A 168 22.49 25.08 28.80
CA VAL A 168 23.89 24.91 28.35
C VAL A 168 24.20 25.63 27.04
N LYS A 169 23.23 26.40 26.49
CA LYS A 169 23.36 27.11 25.21
C LYS A 169 23.69 26.16 24.03
N GLY A 170 23.29 24.90 24.14
CA GLY A 170 23.43 23.88 23.09
C GLY A 170 22.28 23.87 22.09
N LEU A 171 21.10 24.38 22.49
CA LEU A 171 19.91 24.52 21.66
C LEU A 171 19.46 25.98 21.63
N ASP A 172 19.28 26.54 20.45
CA ASP A 172 18.79 27.89 20.23
C ASP A 172 17.57 27.88 19.30
N PHE A 173 16.40 27.72 19.89
CA PHE A 173 15.15 27.68 19.15
C PHE A 173 14.78 29.01 18.50
N GLU A 174 15.14 30.16 19.14
CA GLU A 174 14.85 31.48 18.58
C GLU A 174 15.65 31.70 17.30
N MET A 175 16.94 31.37 17.33
CA MET A 175 17.77 31.44 16.15
C MET A 175 17.34 30.45 15.07
N GLY A 176 17.00 29.23 15.45
CA GLY A 176 16.48 28.22 14.54
C GLY A 176 15.22 28.69 13.78
N VAL A 177 14.26 29.26 14.50
CA VAL A 177 13.06 29.85 13.90
C VAL A 177 13.39 31.04 13.00
N LYS A 178 14.31 31.89 13.39
CA LYS A 178 14.72 33.07 12.60
C LYS A 178 15.39 32.69 11.26
N ILE A 179 16.16 31.60 11.24
CA ILE A 179 16.92 31.18 10.06
C ILE A 179 16.05 30.32 9.13
N SER A 180 15.27 29.38 9.68
CA SER A 180 14.64 28.30 8.89
C SER A 180 13.15 28.13 9.17
N GLY A 181 12.53 28.93 10.03
CA GLY A 181 11.13 28.80 10.41
C GLY A 181 10.88 27.78 11.52
N ALA A 182 9.62 27.37 11.71
CA ALA A 182 9.23 26.47 12.79
C ALA A 182 9.88 25.07 12.67
N ARG A 183 10.10 24.43 13.82
CA ARG A 183 10.65 23.07 13.96
C ARG A 183 12.13 22.89 13.60
N PHE A 184 12.90 23.96 13.68
CA PHE A 184 14.36 23.94 13.60
C PHE A 184 15.00 24.36 14.92
N THR A 185 16.13 23.79 15.22
CA THR A 185 16.94 24.06 16.41
C THR A 185 18.37 24.39 16.01
#